data_f8cde2f6f6a8d23f67e01e404b05088d
#
_entry.id   f8cde2f6f6a8d23f67e01e404b05088d
#
_cell.length_a   1.000
_cell.length_b   1.000
_cell.length_c   1.000
_cell.angle_alpha   90.00
_cell.angle_beta   90.00
_cell.angle_gamma   90.00
#
_symmetry.space_group_name_H-M   'P 1'
#
loop_
_entity.id
_entity.type
_entity.pdbx_description
1 polymer ?
#
loop_
_entity_poly.entity_id
_entity_poly.type
_entity_poly.pdbx_seq_one_letter_code
_entity_poly.pdbx_strand_id
1 'polypeptide(L)'
;MAHGADTEAAIARALALSLTNAERLVTACVALGLLVRDGARVRNAPDVARFLVEGEPAYAGPWMLFSKPDWTEWGRLSTHLRRRDTVVLGKYAQGFTVEKARKYHEATYSIGMGAARRFARQVDLRRRRQILDLGGGSGCYCIVAAQQHPRLRAIVLDLPPVVAVAREFIASHGLADRVTAQAGDFTRDSLPAGSDVIIMASNLPQYSREIIGAVITRAFAALEPGGEMHLIGEMLDAARTGPRDPALWGLAEALSGSTGLAHSVAECRAYLERAGFHDVAAHEFVPGVLTRVTGTRPA
;
A
#
# COMPACT_ATOMS: atom_id res chain seq x y z
N MET A 1 -18.08 14.20 17.48
CA MET A 1 -19.18 14.70 16.60
C MET A 1 -20.11 13.59 16.13
N ALA A 2 -19.62 12.45 15.68
CA ALA A 2 -20.47 11.33 15.22
C ALA A 2 -21.48 10.82 16.24
N HIS A 3 -21.24 11.02 17.54
CA HIS A 3 -22.11 10.62 18.65
C HIS A 3 -22.75 11.81 19.38
N GLY A 4 -22.95 12.94 18.70
CA GLY A 4 -23.66 14.11 19.22
C GLY A 4 -22.86 15.05 20.13
N ALA A 5 -21.57 14.82 20.35
CA ALA A 5 -20.72 15.74 21.13
C ALA A 5 -20.21 16.87 20.20
N ASP A 6 -20.97 17.95 20.08
CA ASP A 6 -20.74 19.05 19.15
C ASP A 6 -20.35 20.39 19.83
N THR A 7 -20.08 20.38 21.14
CA THR A 7 -19.55 21.53 21.89
C THR A 7 -18.35 21.11 22.72
N GLU A 8 -17.49 22.05 23.09
CA GLU A 8 -16.32 21.77 23.95
C GLU A 8 -16.71 21.08 25.25
N ALA A 9 -17.81 21.54 25.88
CA ALA A 9 -18.33 20.93 27.10
C ALA A 9 -18.83 19.49 26.87
N ALA A 10 -19.49 19.21 25.74
CA ALA A 10 -19.94 17.87 25.41
C ALA A 10 -18.75 16.94 25.09
N ILE A 11 -17.74 17.45 24.36
CA ILE A 11 -16.51 16.74 24.07
C ILE A 11 -15.70 16.45 25.36
N ALA A 12 -15.60 17.43 26.26
CA ALA A 12 -14.94 17.25 27.54
C ALA A 12 -15.56 16.08 28.33
N ARG A 13 -16.89 16.03 28.42
CA ARG A 13 -17.62 14.93 29.08
C ARG A 13 -17.40 13.58 28.35
N ALA A 14 -17.56 13.57 27.03
CA ALA A 14 -17.44 12.34 26.24
C ALA A 14 -16.05 11.70 26.29
N LEU A 15 -15.01 12.52 26.40
CA LEU A 15 -13.59 12.06 26.40
C LEU A 15 -12.95 12.10 27.80
N ALA A 16 -13.72 12.40 28.88
CA ALA A 16 -13.20 12.55 30.22
C ALA A 16 -12.05 13.56 30.33
N LEU A 17 -12.13 14.67 29.60
CA LEU A 17 -11.17 15.77 29.62
C LEU A 17 -11.61 16.90 30.55
N SER A 18 -10.65 17.71 31.02
CA SER A 18 -10.97 19.03 31.53
C SER A 18 -11.50 19.92 30.40
N LEU A 19 -12.30 20.96 30.75
CA LEU A 19 -12.80 21.89 29.73
C LEU A 19 -11.66 22.59 28.99
N THR A 20 -10.59 22.99 29.68
CA THR A 20 -9.39 23.57 29.08
C THR A 20 -8.73 22.64 28.10
N ASN A 21 -8.64 21.33 28.37
CA ASN A 21 -8.04 20.36 27.45
C ASN A 21 -8.94 20.07 26.23
N ALA A 22 -10.26 20.08 26.42
CA ALA A 22 -11.20 19.98 25.31
C ALA A 22 -11.10 21.20 24.39
N GLU A 23 -11.02 22.43 24.93
CA GLU A 23 -10.77 23.64 24.15
C GLU A 23 -9.47 23.57 23.36
N ARG A 24 -8.35 23.15 23.98
CA ARG A 24 -7.05 22.97 23.33
C ARG A 24 -7.14 21.98 22.17
N LEU A 25 -7.76 20.83 22.39
CA LEU A 25 -7.95 19.79 21.40
C LEU A 25 -8.80 20.28 20.22
N VAL A 26 -9.95 20.88 20.52
CA VAL A 26 -10.87 21.39 19.50
C VAL A 26 -10.21 22.50 18.68
N THR A 27 -9.52 23.43 19.33
CA THR A 27 -8.80 24.52 18.65
C THR A 27 -7.75 23.97 17.70
N ALA A 28 -6.96 23.00 18.14
CA ALA A 28 -5.96 22.34 17.27
C ALA A 28 -6.63 21.63 16.08
N CYS A 29 -7.71 20.87 16.32
CA CYS A 29 -8.42 20.16 15.25
C CYS A 29 -9.07 21.14 14.24
N VAL A 30 -9.57 22.28 14.70
CA VAL A 30 -10.09 23.33 13.81
C VAL A 30 -8.95 23.96 12.97
N ALA A 31 -7.84 24.29 13.62
CA ALA A 31 -6.67 24.87 12.93
C ALA A 31 -6.07 23.89 11.87
N LEU A 32 -6.15 22.58 12.13
CA LEU A 32 -5.73 21.52 11.18
C LEU A 32 -6.78 21.20 10.12
N GLY A 33 -7.93 21.87 10.11
CA GLY A 33 -9.01 21.60 9.17
C GLY A 33 -9.76 20.28 9.40
N LEU A 34 -9.56 19.63 10.54
CA LEU A 34 -10.25 18.38 10.89
C LEU A 34 -11.68 18.65 11.40
N LEU A 35 -11.90 19.80 12.00
CA LEU A 35 -13.19 20.27 12.46
C LEU A 35 -13.53 21.63 11.85
N VAL A 36 -14.81 21.88 11.67
CA VAL A 36 -15.35 23.19 11.28
C VAL A 36 -16.12 23.75 12.47
N ARG A 37 -15.79 24.99 12.87
CA ARG A 37 -16.45 25.70 13.97
C ARG A 37 -17.58 26.58 13.42
N ASP A 38 -18.72 26.56 14.09
CA ASP A 38 -19.86 27.42 13.86
C ASP A 38 -20.37 27.93 15.22
N GLY A 39 -19.94 29.12 15.58
CA GLY A 39 -20.19 29.68 16.92
C GLY A 39 -19.62 28.79 18.02
N ALA A 40 -20.48 28.37 18.95
CA ALA A 40 -20.11 27.45 20.03
C ALA A 40 -20.09 25.97 19.62
N ARG A 41 -20.57 25.66 18.43
CA ARG A 41 -20.64 24.29 17.94
C ARG A 41 -19.47 23.95 16.99
N VAL A 42 -19.15 22.67 16.94
CA VAL A 42 -18.16 22.13 16.00
C VAL A 42 -18.72 20.89 15.31
N ARG A 43 -18.33 20.70 14.07
CA ARG A 43 -18.67 19.51 13.29
C ARG A 43 -17.44 18.95 12.61
N ASN A 44 -17.47 17.68 12.23
CA ASN A 44 -16.42 17.09 11.40
C ASN A 44 -16.32 17.83 10.06
N ALA A 45 -15.11 18.06 9.58
CA ALA A 45 -14.89 18.43 8.20
C ALA A 45 -15.43 17.32 7.29
N PRO A 46 -15.84 17.61 6.02
CA PRO A 46 -16.44 16.61 5.13
C PRO A 46 -15.57 15.35 4.96
N ASP A 47 -14.27 15.52 4.80
CA ASP A 47 -13.35 14.38 4.66
C ASP A 47 -13.23 13.58 5.97
N VAL A 48 -13.19 14.23 7.11
CA VAL A 48 -13.21 13.57 8.42
C VAL A 48 -14.51 12.80 8.63
N ALA A 49 -15.65 13.38 8.28
CA ALA A 49 -16.94 12.69 8.37
C ALA A 49 -16.99 11.43 7.51
N ARG A 50 -16.38 11.48 6.32
CA ARG A 50 -16.36 10.38 5.38
C ARG A 50 -15.33 9.29 5.70
N PHE A 51 -14.12 9.69 6.14
CA PHE A 51 -12.98 8.77 6.21
C PHE A 51 -12.56 8.43 7.65
N LEU A 52 -12.90 9.23 8.65
CA LEU A 52 -12.42 9.04 10.02
C LEU A 52 -13.54 8.78 11.05
N VAL A 53 -14.76 8.58 10.60
CA VAL A 53 -15.87 8.14 11.46
C VAL A 53 -16.01 6.63 11.34
N GLU A 54 -15.89 5.92 12.45
CA GLU A 54 -16.06 4.47 12.52
C GLU A 54 -17.49 4.07 12.11
N GLY A 55 -17.61 3.02 11.31
CA GLY A 55 -18.88 2.56 10.74
C GLY A 55 -19.21 3.16 9.36
N GLU A 56 -18.53 4.20 8.93
CA GLU A 56 -18.70 4.73 7.58
C GLU A 56 -18.07 3.77 6.52
N PRO A 57 -18.68 3.62 5.34
CA PRO A 57 -18.19 2.69 4.30
C PRO A 57 -16.76 2.97 3.82
N ALA A 58 -16.28 4.20 3.96
CA ALA A 58 -14.95 4.63 3.55
C ALA A 58 -13.98 4.82 4.75
N TYR A 59 -14.32 4.29 5.92
CA TYR A 59 -13.52 4.46 7.14
C TYR A 59 -12.08 4.00 6.97
N ALA A 60 -11.15 4.90 7.20
CA ALA A 60 -9.70 4.71 7.06
C ALA A 60 -8.92 4.93 8.37
N GLY A 61 -9.59 4.92 9.52
CA GLY A 61 -8.97 5.10 10.84
C GLY A 61 -7.81 4.14 11.11
N PRO A 62 -7.91 2.83 10.83
CA PRO A 62 -6.79 1.89 10.96
C PRO A 62 -5.54 2.31 10.17
N TRP A 63 -5.72 2.84 8.95
CA TRP A 63 -4.62 3.39 8.15
C TRP A 63 -3.98 4.62 8.80
N MET A 64 -4.78 5.54 9.33
CA MET A 64 -4.25 6.73 10.01
C MET A 64 -3.40 6.38 11.24
N LEU A 65 -3.72 5.27 11.91
CA LEU A 65 -3.00 4.77 13.08
C LEU A 65 -1.88 3.77 12.73
N PHE A 66 -1.72 3.45 11.46
CA PHE A 66 -0.78 2.44 10.98
C PHE A 66 0.67 2.69 11.41
N SER A 67 1.12 3.94 11.35
CA SER A 67 2.48 4.33 11.75
C SER A 67 2.67 4.54 13.27
N LYS A 68 1.57 4.50 14.06
CA LYS A 68 1.64 4.75 15.50
C LYS A 68 2.63 3.84 16.26
N PRO A 69 2.75 2.54 15.96
CA PRO A 69 3.75 1.69 16.61
C PRO A 69 5.19 2.15 16.38
N ASP A 70 5.47 2.87 15.31
CA ASP A 70 6.81 3.31 14.94
C ASP A 70 7.19 4.68 15.53
N TRP A 71 6.27 5.38 16.23
CA TRP A 71 6.53 6.73 16.74
C TRP A 71 7.73 6.80 17.70
N THR A 72 7.91 5.80 18.53
CA THR A 72 9.10 5.72 19.43
C THR A 72 10.39 5.55 18.64
N GLU A 73 10.35 4.75 17.56
CA GLU A 73 11.52 4.48 16.74
C GLU A 73 11.92 5.71 15.90
N TRP A 74 10.97 6.53 15.48
CA TRP A 74 11.26 7.84 14.89
C TRP A 74 12.07 8.74 15.81
N GLY A 75 11.81 8.71 17.13
CA GLY A 75 12.62 9.41 18.14
C GLY A 75 14.08 8.92 18.22
N ARG A 76 14.35 7.72 17.70
CA ARG A 76 15.68 7.08 17.65
C ARG A 76 16.29 7.06 16.25
N LEU A 77 15.76 7.82 15.30
CA LEU A 77 16.16 7.77 13.90
C LEU A 77 17.67 7.92 13.72
N SER A 78 18.33 8.82 14.47
CA SER A 78 19.78 9.00 14.39
C SER A 78 20.58 7.74 14.76
N THR A 79 20.04 6.90 15.63
CA THR A 79 20.64 5.61 16.01
C THR A 79 20.46 4.60 14.88
N HIS A 80 19.24 4.53 14.30
CA HIS A 80 18.95 3.62 13.20
C HIS A 80 19.81 3.93 11.96
N LEU A 81 19.98 5.20 11.60
CA LEU A 81 20.79 5.61 10.46
C LEU A 81 22.30 5.30 10.62
N ARG A 82 22.79 5.04 11.85
CA ARG A 82 24.17 4.62 12.09
C ARG A 82 24.37 3.11 12.04
N ARG A 83 23.31 2.32 11.96
CA ARG A 83 23.44 0.85 11.83
C ARG A 83 24.12 0.51 10.49
N ARG A 84 24.96 -0.52 10.52
CA ARG A 84 25.64 -1.05 9.33
C ARG A 84 25.11 -2.40 8.90
N ASP A 85 24.50 -3.13 9.82
CA ASP A 85 23.82 -4.39 9.60
C ASP A 85 22.39 -4.11 9.11
N THR A 86 22.13 -4.45 7.87
CA THR A 86 20.81 -4.35 7.25
C THR A 86 20.33 -5.72 6.80
N VAL A 87 19.03 -5.92 6.79
CA VAL A 87 18.39 -7.19 6.40
C VAL A 87 17.38 -6.95 5.28
N VAL A 88 17.26 -7.92 4.38
CA VAL A 88 16.18 -7.93 3.41
C VAL A 88 14.86 -8.14 4.15
N LEU A 89 13.80 -7.46 3.70
CA LEU A 89 12.47 -7.49 4.31
C LEU A 89 12.35 -6.81 5.69
N GLY A 90 13.42 -6.27 6.29
CA GLY A 90 13.36 -5.53 7.55
C GLY A 90 12.44 -6.16 8.59
N LYS A 91 11.34 -5.50 8.92
CA LYS A 91 10.35 -5.96 9.91
C LYS A 91 9.65 -7.28 9.58
N TYR A 92 9.70 -7.74 8.33
CA TYR A 92 9.09 -9.02 7.90
C TYR A 92 10.07 -10.20 7.99
N ALA A 93 11.37 -9.96 8.17
CA ALA A 93 12.41 -10.99 8.12
C ALA A 93 12.32 -11.99 9.27
N GLN A 94 11.94 -11.53 10.47
CA GLN A 94 11.85 -12.38 11.66
C GLN A 94 10.59 -12.09 12.47
N GLY A 95 9.92 -13.16 12.95
CA GLY A 95 8.77 -13.03 13.85
C GLY A 95 7.54 -12.37 13.23
N PHE A 96 7.41 -12.39 11.89
CA PHE A 96 6.19 -11.97 11.22
C PHE A 96 5.16 -13.10 11.29
N THR A 97 4.18 -12.95 12.18
CA THR A 97 3.15 -13.97 12.44
C THR A 97 1.88 -13.68 11.64
N VAL A 98 0.98 -14.67 11.53
CA VAL A 98 -0.34 -14.49 10.91
C VAL A 98 -1.13 -13.37 11.60
N GLU A 99 -1.03 -13.22 12.92
CA GLU A 99 -1.70 -12.14 13.66
C GLU A 99 -1.18 -10.76 13.27
N LYS A 100 0.16 -10.62 13.15
CA LYS A 100 0.78 -9.37 12.66
C LYS A 100 0.39 -9.08 11.22
N ALA A 101 0.39 -10.09 10.35
CA ALA A 101 -0.06 -9.97 8.98
C ALA A 101 -1.52 -9.52 8.92
N ARG A 102 -2.39 -10.10 9.75
CA ARG A 102 -3.81 -9.72 9.83
C ARG A 102 -3.98 -8.25 10.19
N LYS A 103 -3.38 -7.81 11.30
CA LYS A 103 -3.45 -6.39 11.73
C LYS A 103 -2.95 -5.43 10.65
N TYR A 104 -1.85 -5.80 9.97
CA TYR A 104 -1.30 -5.02 8.87
C TYR A 104 -2.30 -4.90 7.72
N HIS A 105 -2.83 -6.03 7.24
CA HIS A 105 -3.70 -6.05 6.08
C HIS A 105 -5.10 -5.51 6.36
N GLU A 106 -5.63 -5.67 7.56
CA GLU A 106 -6.86 -4.97 7.98
C GLU A 106 -6.68 -3.45 7.97
N ALA A 107 -5.53 -2.95 8.44
CA ALA A 107 -5.23 -1.52 8.44
C ALA A 107 -5.08 -0.94 7.02
N THR A 108 -4.51 -1.70 6.08
CA THR A 108 -4.25 -1.24 4.71
C THR A 108 -5.36 -1.58 3.71
N TYR A 109 -6.35 -2.39 4.11
CA TYR A 109 -7.36 -2.96 3.20
C TYR A 109 -8.20 -1.90 2.48
N SER A 110 -8.70 -0.90 3.20
CA SER A 110 -9.57 0.13 2.63
C SER A 110 -8.87 0.93 1.52
N ILE A 111 -7.62 1.31 1.74
CA ILE A 111 -6.81 2.03 0.73
C ILE A 111 -6.41 1.12 -0.42
N GLY A 112 -6.05 -0.14 -0.13
CA GLY A 112 -5.75 -1.16 -1.12
C GLY A 112 -6.92 -1.40 -2.07
N MET A 113 -8.14 -1.55 -1.56
CA MET A 113 -9.35 -1.69 -2.36
C MET A 113 -9.65 -0.44 -3.21
N GLY A 114 -9.35 0.76 -2.69
CA GLY A 114 -9.45 2.02 -3.44
C GLY A 114 -8.51 2.04 -4.65
N ALA A 115 -7.24 1.71 -4.42
CA ALA A 115 -6.21 1.62 -5.46
C ALA A 115 -6.54 0.52 -6.49
N ALA A 116 -6.99 -0.65 -6.04
CA ALA A 116 -7.38 -1.77 -6.91
C ALA A 116 -8.55 -1.41 -7.84
N ARG A 117 -9.58 -0.71 -7.33
CA ARG A 117 -10.68 -0.21 -8.18
C ARG A 117 -10.20 0.79 -9.22
N ARG A 118 -9.20 1.62 -8.87
CA ARG A 118 -8.60 2.54 -9.83
C ARG A 118 -7.80 1.80 -10.90
N PHE A 119 -7.03 0.78 -10.52
CA PHE A 119 -6.31 -0.10 -11.44
C PHE A 119 -7.24 -0.72 -12.47
N ALA A 120 -8.32 -1.36 -12.02
CA ALA A 120 -9.29 -2.01 -12.88
C ALA A 120 -10.04 -1.04 -13.83
N ARG A 121 -10.09 0.27 -13.52
CA ARG A 121 -10.61 1.29 -14.42
C ARG A 121 -9.60 1.81 -15.45
N GLN A 122 -8.30 1.77 -15.11
CA GLN A 122 -7.24 2.34 -15.96
C GLN A 122 -6.56 1.32 -16.86
N VAL A 123 -6.61 0.04 -16.49
CA VAL A 123 -5.95 -1.05 -17.21
C VAL A 123 -7.00 -1.91 -17.90
N ASP A 124 -6.81 -2.17 -19.20
CA ASP A 124 -7.72 -3.03 -19.95
C ASP A 124 -7.47 -4.51 -19.67
N LEU A 125 -8.26 -5.08 -18.77
CA LEU A 125 -8.18 -6.50 -18.39
C LEU A 125 -9.15 -7.40 -19.18
N ARG A 126 -9.93 -6.89 -20.15
CA ARG A 126 -10.98 -7.65 -20.86
C ARG A 126 -10.47 -8.87 -21.60
N ARG A 127 -9.24 -8.83 -22.10
CA ARG A 127 -8.58 -9.91 -22.84
C ARG A 127 -7.50 -10.64 -22.04
N ARG A 128 -7.25 -10.21 -20.79
CA ARG A 128 -6.26 -10.83 -19.92
C ARG A 128 -6.85 -12.09 -19.28
N ARG A 129 -6.01 -13.09 -19.06
CA ARG A 129 -6.39 -14.41 -18.55
C ARG A 129 -5.99 -14.60 -17.10
N GLN A 130 -4.78 -14.14 -16.73
CA GLN A 130 -4.23 -14.34 -15.41
C GLN A 130 -3.39 -13.16 -14.92
N ILE A 131 -3.63 -12.75 -13.68
CA ILE A 131 -2.81 -11.80 -12.95
C ILE A 131 -1.92 -12.55 -11.95
N LEU A 132 -0.65 -12.13 -11.83
CA LEU A 132 0.24 -12.46 -10.73
C LEU A 132 0.53 -11.18 -9.94
N ASP A 133 0.19 -11.18 -8.65
CA ASP A 133 0.40 -10.04 -7.74
C ASP A 133 1.54 -10.36 -6.78
N LEU A 134 2.70 -9.71 -6.97
CA LEU A 134 3.93 -9.92 -6.21
C LEU A 134 3.89 -9.13 -4.89
N GLY A 135 3.84 -9.84 -3.77
CA GLY A 135 3.60 -9.25 -2.46
C GLY A 135 2.19 -8.67 -2.37
N GLY A 136 1.20 -9.39 -2.92
CA GLY A 136 -0.17 -8.91 -3.10
C GLY A 136 -0.98 -8.74 -1.80
N GLY A 137 -0.42 -9.09 -0.64
CA GLY A 137 -1.03 -8.82 0.67
C GLY A 137 -2.40 -9.47 0.82
N SER A 138 -3.42 -8.67 1.11
CA SER A 138 -4.81 -9.11 1.21
C SER A 138 -5.45 -9.50 -0.13
N GLY A 139 -4.74 -9.32 -1.26
CA GLY A 139 -5.22 -9.67 -2.60
C GLY A 139 -6.17 -8.64 -3.22
N CYS A 140 -6.16 -7.39 -2.77
CA CYS A 140 -7.09 -6.34 -3.23
C CYS A 140 -7.15 -6.20 -4.75
N TYR A 141 -6.00 -6.15 -5.44
CA TYR A 141 -5.94 -6.02 -6.89
C TYR A 141 -6.54 -7.23 -7.59
N CYS A 142 -6.21 -8.43 -7.13
CA CYS A 142 -6.74 -9.69 -7.64
C CYS A 142 -8.25 -9.82 -7.40
N ILE A 143 -8.73 -9.48 -6.20
CA ILE A 143 -10.14 -9.52 -5.83
C ILE A 143 -10.95 -8.59 -6.75
N VAL A 144 -10.57 -7.31 -6.85
CA VAL A 144 -11.33 -6.34 -7.67
C VAL A 144 -11.28 -6.70 -9.15
N ALA A 145 -10.14 -7.14 -9.67
CA ALA A 145 -10.01 -7.56 -11.05
C ALA A 145 -10.92 -8.77 -11.37
N ALA A 146 -10.91 -9.79 -10.50
CA ALA A 146 -11.74 -10.97 -10.67
C ALA A 146 -13.25 -10.69 -10.51
N GLN A 147 -13.65 -9.72 -9.68
CA GLN A 147 -15.05 -9.27 -9.58
C GLN A 147 -15.54 -8.63 -10.87
N GLN A 148 -14.70 -7.82 -11.54
CA GLN A 148 -15.07 -7.10 -12.76
C GLN A 148 -14.91 -7.94 -14.03
N HIS A 149 -14.06 -8.99 -13.99
CA HIS A 149 -13.76 -9.83 -15.14
C HIS A 149 -13.99 -11.31 -14.80
N PRO A 150 -15.19 -11.87 -15.09
CA PRO A 150 -15.59 -13.22 -14.65
C PRO A 150 -14.69 -14.38 -15.14
N ARG A 151 -13.96 -14.18 -16.23
CA ARG A 151 -13.04 -15.19 -16.79
C ARG A 151 -11.60 -15.05 -16.30
N LEU A 152 -11.27 -13.95 -15.62
CA LEU A 152 -9.93 -13.66 -15.14
C LEU A 152 -9.61 -14.53 -13.92
N ARG A 153 -8.43 -15.13 -13.92
CA ARG A 153 -7.82 -15.81 -12.77
C ARG A 153 -6.75 -14.92 -12.16
N ALA A 154 -6.39 -15.17 -10.91
CA ALA A 154 -5.34 -14.42 -10.27
C ALA A 154 -4.59 -15.25 -9.24
N ILE A 155 -3.30 -14.94 -9.06
CA ILE A 155 -2.41 -15.49 -8.05
C ILE A 155 -1.90 -14.35 -7.19
N VAL A 156 -2.16 -14.41 -5.90
CA VAL A 156 -1.54 -13.58 -4.87
C VAL A 156 -0.31 -14.33 -4.37
N LEU A 157 0.89 -13.88 -4.70
CA LEU A 157 2.14 -14.46 -4.22
C LEU A 157 2.68 -13.64 -3.06
N ASP A 158 2.79 -14.25 -1.88
CA ASP A 158 3.26 -13.55 -0.68
C ASP A 158 3.86 -14.54 0.34
N LEU A 159 4.43 -14.02 1.42
CA LEU A 159 4.99 -14.81 2.51
C LEU A 159 3.91 -15.70 3.19
N PRO A 160 4.27 -16.89 3.71
CA PRO A 160 3.30 -17.83 4.28
C PRO A 160 2.32 -17.23 5.30
N PRO A 161 2.73 -16.35 6.25
CA PRO A 161 1.78 -15.73 7.18
C PRO A 161 0.76 -14.82 6.49
N VAL A 162 1.17 -14.14 5.41
CA VAL A 162 0.30 -13.24 4.63
C VAL A 162 -0.70 -14.05 3.81
N VAL A 163 -0.24 -15.14 3.19
CA VAL A 163 -1.10 -16.05 2.42
C VAL A 163 -2.28 -16.59 3.23
N ALA A 164 -2.07 -16.90 4.52
CA ALA A 164 -3.15 -17.30 5.39
C ALA A 164 -4.25 -16.24 5.49
N VAL A 165 -3.86 -14.98 5.63
CA VAL A 165 -4.78 -13.83 5.70
C VAL A 165 -5.41 -13.54 4.33
N ALA A 166 -4.61 -13.58 3.24
CA ALA A 166 -5.13 -13.38 1.89
C ALA A 166 -6.27 -14.36 1.54
N ARG A 167 -6.15 -15.63 1.93
CA ARG A 167 -7.20 -16.63 1.70
C ARG A 167 -8.53 -16.26 2.38
N GLU A 168 -8.48 -15.65 3.55
CA GLU A 168 -9.69 -15.21 4.26
C GLU A 168 -10.36 -14.04 3.52
N PHE A 169 -9.59 -13.03 3.08
CA PHE A 169 -10.12 -11.93 2.26
C PHE A 169 -10.70 -12.44 0.94
N ILE A 170 -9.99 -13.33 0.23
CA ILE A 170 -10.47 -13.92 -1.02
C ILE A 170 -11.77 -14.69 -0.79
N ALA A 171 -11.84 -15.52 0.24
CA ALA A 171 -13.02 -16.30 0.58
C ALA A 171 -14.22 -15.42 0.97
N SER A 172 -14.00 -14.34 1.72
CA SER A 172 -15.06 -13.40 2.09
C SER A 172 -15.72 -12.70 0.90
N HIS A 173 -15.03 -12.68 -0.25
CA HIS A 173 -15.55 -12.16 -1.53
C HIS A 173 -16.10 -13.26 -2.45
N GLY A 174 -16.12 -14.53 -2.03
CA GLY A 174 -16.61 -15.64 -2.85
C GLY A 174 -15.77 -15.95 -4.09
N LEU A 175 -14.44 -15.69 -4.04
CA LEU A 175 -13.57 -15.77 -5.22
C LEU A 175 -12.52 -16.89 -5.14
N ALA A 176 -12.64 -17.81 -4.19
CA ALA A 176 -11.65 -18.87 -3.97
C ALA A 176 -11.49 -19.87 -5.15
N ASP A 177 -12.44 -19.89 -6.08
CA ASP A 177 -12.42 -20.67 -7.32
C ASP A 177 -11.53 -20.04 -8.42
N ARG A 178 -11.26 -18.74 -8.35
CA ARG A 178 -10.55 -17.99 -9.40
C ARG A 178 -9.33 -17.21 -8.90
N VAL A 179 -9.27 -16.89 -7.63
CA VAL A 179 -8.15 -16.19 -7.00
C VAL A 179 -7.50 -17.13 -5.99
N THR A 180 -6.23 -17.47 -6.21
CA THR A 180 -5.46 -18.33 -5.32
C THR A 180 -4.40 -17.52 -4.59
N ALA A 181 -4.13 -17.84 -3.32
CA ALA A 181 -3.01 -17.30 -2.57
C ALA A 181 -1.92 -18.38 -2.43
N GLN A 182 -0.74 -18.11 -2.98
CA GLN A 182 0.42 -18.96 -3.02
C GLN A 182 1.52 -18.43 -2.13
N ALA A 183 2.11 -19.29 -1.30
CA ALA A 183 3.24 -18.93 -0.46
C ALA A 183 4.54 -18.95 -1.27
N GLY A 184 5.36 -17.90 -1.09
CA GLY A 184 6.68 -17.78 -1.69
C GLY A 184 7.32 -16.42 -1.36
N ASP A 185 8.63 -16.37 -1.51
CA ASP A 185 9.41 -15.13 -1.41
C ASP A 185 9.82 -14.70 -2.82
N PHE A 186 9.07 -13.77 -3.42
CA PHE A 186 9.33 -13.31 -4.78
C PHE A 186 10.70 -12.66 -4.96
N THR A 187 11.41 -12.35 -3.86
CA THR A 187 12.78 -11.80 -3.94
C THR A 187 13.81 -12.86 -4.30
N ARG A 188 13.50 -14.17 -4.11
CA ARG A 188 14.44 -15.28 -4.33
C ARG A 188 13.85 -16.48 -5.05
N ASP A 189 12.56 -16.77 -4.85
CA ASP A 189 11.92 -17.95 -5.43
C ASP A 189 11.62 -17.76 -6.93
N SER A 190 11.41 -18.86 -7.65
CA SER A 190 10.89 -18.82 -9.02
C SER A 190 9.44 -18.33 -9.01
N LEU A 191 9.11 -17.48 -9.96
CA LEU A 191 7.76 -16.94 -10.08
C LEU A 191 6.85 -17.90 -10.86
N PRO A 192 5.55 -18.01 -10.49
CA PRO A 192 4.57 -18.74 -11.28
C PRO A 192 4.50 -18.20 -12.71
N ALA A 193 4.60 -19.09 -13.70
CA ALA A 193 4.47 -18.77 -15.12
C ALA A 193 2.99 -18.71 -15.57
N GLY A 194 2.75 -18.23 -16.79
CA GLY A 194 1.42 -18.26 -17.42
C GLY A 194 0.56 -17.04 -17.13
N SER A 195 1.11 -16.01 -16.49
CA SER A 195 0.41 -14.73 -16.28
C SER A 195 0.68 -13.78 -17.44
N ASP A 196 -0.36 -13.09 -17.88
CA ASP A 196 -0.28 -12.03 -18.89
C ASP A 196 -0.38 -10.62 -18.28
N VAL A 197 -0.51 -10.54 -16.96
CA VAL A 197 -0.35 -9.31 -16.18
C VAL A 197 0.41 -9.63 -14.90
N ILE A 198 1.49 -8.89 -14.60
CA ILE A 198 2.18 -8.94 -13.31
C ILE A 198 2.06 -7.58 -12.63
N ILE A 199 1.71 -7.57 -11.35
CA ILE A 199 1.59 -6.37 -10.52
C ILE A 199 2.62 -6.46 -9.39
N MET A 200 3.26 -5.35 -9.08
CA MET A 200 4.03 -5.13 -7.86
C MET A 200 3.60 -3.77 -7.28
N ALA A 201 2.81 -3.79 -6.21
CA ALA A 201 2.14 -2.60 -5.69
C ALA A 201 2.47 -2.30 -4.23
N SER A 202 2.85 -1.04 -3.95
CA SER A 202 3.06 -0.48 -2.60
C SER A 202 4.10 -1.22 -1.74
N ASN A 203 5.06 -1.89 -2.36
CA ASN A 203 6.11 -2.64 -1.67
C ASN A 203 7.54 -2.30 -2.16
N LEU A 204 7.68 -1.46 -3.19
CA LEU A 204 8.98 -1.05 -3.73
C LEU A 204 9.96 -0.51 -2.66
N PRO A 205 9.57 0.39 -1.74
CA PRO A 205 10.50 0.94 -0.76
C PRO A 205 11.11 -0.07 0.21
N GLN A 206 10.53 -1.26 0.33
CA GLN A 206 11.02 -2.32 1.24
C GLN A 206 12.31 -2.99 0.74
N TYR A 207 12.73 -2.73 -0.50
CA TYR A 207 13.81 -3.45 -1.16
C TYR A 207 14.87 -2.51 -1.73
N SER A 208 16.12 -3.02 -1.82
CA SER A 208 17.19 -2.33 -2.50
C SER A 208 17.00 -2.32 -4.03
N ARG A 209 17.77 -1.47 -4.72
CA ARG A 209 17.76 -1.38 -6.20
C ARG A 209 18.11 -2.70 -6.87
N GLU A 210 19.08 -3.41 -6.31
CA GLU A 210 19.56 -4.70 -6.82
C GLU A 210 18.46 -5.75 -6.73
N ILE A 211 17.75 -5.81 -5.59
CA ILE A 211 16.65 -6.75 -5.38
C ILE A 211 15.51 -6.46 -6.37
N ILE A 212 15.09 -5.19 -6.49
CA ILE A 212 14.02 -4.82 -7.44
C ILE A 212 14.43 -5.16 -8.88
N GLY A 213 15.66 -4.83 -9.29
CA GLY A 213 16.15 -5.20 -10.62
C GLY A 213 16.09 -6.70 -10.89
N ALA A 214 16.50 -7.52 -9.91
CA ALA A 214 16.45 -8.98 -10.01
C ALA A 214 15.00 -9.52 -10.05
N VAL A 215 14.10 -8.96 -9.25
CA VAL A 215 12.67 -9.31 -9.26
C VAL A 215 12.06 -9.03 -10.61
N ILE A 216 12.30 -7.85 -11.18
CA ILE A 216 11.76 -7.45 -12.49
C ILE A 216 12.29 -8.32 -13.63
N THR A 217 13.57 -8.72 -13.58
CA THR A 217 14.14 -9.66 -14.54
C THR A 217 13.44 -11.03 -14.49
N ARG A 218 13.16 -11.55 -13.28
CA ARG A 218 12.40 -12.80 -13.13
C ARG A 218 10.93 -12.65 -13.54
N ALA A 219 10.33 -11.49 -13.27
CA ALA A 219 8.97 -11.20 -13.70
C ALA A 219 8.87 -11.16 -15.24
N PHE A 220 9.85 -10.56 -15.90
CA PHE A 220 9.94 -10.60 -17.37
C PHE A 220 9.98 -12.04 -17.92
N ALA A 221 10.78 -12.91 -17.32
CA ALA A 221 10.87 -14.30 -17.74
C ALA A 221 9.58 -15.10 -17.50
N ALA A 222 8.85 -14.81 -16.43
CA ALA A 222 7.62 -15.51 -16.04
C ALA A 222 6.36 -14.99 -16.75
N LEU A 223 6.39 -13.76 -17.26
CA LEU A 223 5.27 -13.12 -17.94
C LEU A 223 5.10 -13.72 -19.34
N GLU A 224 3.87 -13.94 -19.79
CA GLU A 224 3.57 -14.38 -21.16
C GLU A 224 4.01 -13.33 -22.20
N PRO A 225 4.42 -13.73 -23.41
CA PRO A 225 4.66 -12.79 -24.51
C PRO A 225 3.46 -11.88 -24.77
N GLY A 226 3.69 -10.58 -24.97
CA GLY A 226 2.64 -9.56 -25.05
C GLY A 226 1.99 -9.19 -23.72
N GLY A 227 2.46 -9.75 -22.63
CA GLY A 227 1.99 -9.43 -21.27
C GLY A 227 2.55 -8.12 -20.74
N GLU A 228 1.93 -7.59 -19.69
CA GLU A 228 2.27 -6.30 -19.08
C GLU A 228 2.70 -6.44 -17.63
N MET A 229 3.74 -5.69 -17.23
CA MET A 229 4.12 -5.51 -15.84
C MET A 229 3.78 -4.11 -15.36
N HIS A 230 3.22 -4.01 -14.15
CA HIS A 230 2.85 -2.76 -13.51
C HIS A 230 3.55 -2.62 -12.17
N LEU A 231 4.41 -1.59 -12.04
CA LEU A 231 4.97 -1.13 -10.77
C LEU A 231 4.10 0.02 -10.28
N ILE A 232 3.52 -0.12 -9.10
CA ILE A 232 2.62 0.88 -8.52
C ILE A 232 3.13 1.26 -7.14
N GLY A 233 3.28 2.54 -6.86
CA GLY A 233 3.73 2.98 -5.54
C GLY A 233 4.00 4.48 -5.47
N GLU A 234 4.37 4.90 -4.28
CA GLU A 234 4.94 6.20 -4.02
C GLU A 234 6.34 6.25 -4.64
N MET A 235 6.56 7.14 -5.59
CA MET A 235 7.84 7.25 -6.30
C MET A 235 8.37 8.67 -6.24
N LEU A 236 9.68 8.80 -6.13
CA LEU A 236 10.38 10.09 -6.23
C LEU A 236 10.41 10.58 -7.68
N ASP A 237 10.58 11.89 -7.85
CA ASP A 237 10.99 12.48 -9.12
C ASP A 237 12.40 12.00 -9.52
N ALA A 238 12.79 12.26 -10.77
CA ALA A 238 14.09 11.85 -11.30
C ALA A 238 15.27 12.53 -10.57
N ALA A 239 15.08 13.75 -10.09
CA ALA A 239 16.09 14.52 -9.37
C ALA A 239 16.19 14.14 -7.87
N ARG A 240 15.25 13.31 -7.37
CA ARG A 240 15.13 12.91 -5.96
C ARG A 240 14.90 14.09 -5.01
N THR A 241 14.22 15.12 -5.49
CA THR A 241 13.88 16.34 -4.71
C THR A 241 12.49 16.29 -4.09
N GLY A 242 11.68 15.33 -4.48
CA GLY A 242 10.32 15.11 -3.99
C GLY A 242 9.62 13.96 -4.73
N PRO A 243 8.37 13.75 -4.50
CA PRO A 243 7.53 14.33 -3.43
C PRO A 243 7.99 13.95 -2.02
N ARG A 244 7.45 14.64 -1.01
CA ARG A 244 7.81 14.42 0.41
C ARG A 244 7.51 12.99 0.87
N ASP A 245 6.32 12.49 0.56
CA ASP A 245 5.82 11.25 1.16
C ASP A 245 6.65 10.01 0.73
N PRO A 246 6.98 9.78 -0.56
CA PRO A 246 7.92 8.72 -0.94
C PRO A 246 9.29 8.86 -0.26
N ALA A 247 9.80 10.09 -0.09
CA ALA A 247 11.07 10.30 0.60
C ALA A 247 11.02 9.86 2.06
N LEU A 248 9.92 10.19 2.76
CA LEU A 248 9.69 9.77 4.16
C LEU A 248 9.46 8.25 4.28
N TRP A 249 8.75 7.63 3.34
CA TRP A 249 8.61 6.17 3.30
C TRP A 249 9.96 5.46 3.15
N GLY A 250 10.81 5.95 2.22
CA GLY A 250 12.16 5.43 2.09
C GLY A 250 13.02 5.62 3.34
N LEU A 251 12.85 6.74 4.05
CA LEU A 251 13.55 6.98 5.33
C LEU A 251 13.04 6.07 6.43
N ALA A 252 11.74 5.75 6.44
CA ALA A 252 11.13 4.85 7.42
C ALA A 252 11.72 3.42 7.37
N GLU A 253 12.26 2.98 6.23
CA GLU A 253 12.92 1.68 6.12
C GLU A 253 14.14 1.56 7.06
N ALA A 254 14.80 2.67 7.39
CA ALA A 254 15.88 2.68 8.37
C ALA A 254 15.44 2.26 9.78
N LEU A 255 14.17 2.49 10.15
CA LEU A 255 13.64 2.16 11.48
C LEU A 255 13.65 0.65 11.72
N SER A 256 13.44 -0.15 10.68
CA SER A 256 13.45 -1.62 10.72
C SER A 256 14.80 -2.23 10.36
N GLY A 257 15.81 -1.42 10.01
CA GLY A 257 17.11 -1.91 9.52
C GLY A 257 17.01 -2.60 8.16
N SER A 258 16.01 -2.25 7.35
CA SER A 258 15.80 -2.77 6.01
C SER A 258 16.90 -2.33 5.04
N THR A 259 17.13 -3.10 3.98
CA THR A 259 17.93 -2.68 2.81
C THR A 259 17.16 -1.75 1.86
N GLY A 260 15.90 -1.51 2.15
CA GLY A 260 14.97 -0.74 1.32
C GLY A 260 15.27 0.76 1.29
N LEU A 261 14.74 1.41 0.29
CA LEU A 261 14.84 2.85 0.07
C LEU A 261 13.76 3.34 -0.90
N ALA A 262 13.54 4.65 -0.96
CA ALA A 262 12.66 5.23 -1.96
C ALA A 262 13.24 5.07 -3.37
N HIS A 263 12.41 4.66 -4.34
CA HIS A 263 12.73 4.58 -5.76
C HIS A 263 12.13 5.75 -6.52
N SER A 264 12.83 6.24 -7.53
CA SER A 264 12.30 7.27 -8.43
C SER A 264 11.57 6.65 -9.64
N VAL A 265 10.73 7.45 -10.29
CA VAL A 265 10.09 7.07 -11.55
C VAL A 265 11.13 6.68 -12.61
N ALA A 266 12.24 7.42 -12.68
CA ALA A 266 13.33 7.13 -13.63
C ALA A 266 13.99 5.78 -13.34
N GLU A 267 14.23 5.44 -12.05
CA GLU A 267 14.76 4.14 -11.66
C GLU A 267 13.79 3.01 -12.01
N CYS A 268 12.49 3.18 -11.74
CA CYS A 268 11.47 2.18 -12.07
C CYS A 268 11.37 1.92 -13.58
N ARG A 269 11.43 2.97 -14.41
CA ARG A 269 11.53 2.81 -15.87
C ARG A 269 12.78 2.03 -16.27
N ALA A 270 13.92 2.43 -15.74
CA ALA A 270 15.20 1.80 -16.05
C ALA A 270 15.26 0.30 -15.63
N TYR A 271 14.55 -0.11 -14.57
CA TYR A 271 14.44 -1.52 -14.20
C TYR A 271 13.71 -2.33 -15.28
N LEU A 272 12.58 -1.82 -15.77
CA LEU A 272 11.79 -2.46 -16.82
C LEU A 272 12.58 -2.50 -18.13
N GLU A 273 13.16 -1.39 -18.57
CA GLU A 273 13.94 -1.29 -19.80
C GLU A 273 15.14 -2.26 -19.81
N ARG A 274 15.89 -2.32 -18.69
CA ARG A 274 17.02 -3.27 -18.56
C ARG A 274 16.59 -4.73 -18.56
N ALA A 275 15.40 -5.05 -18.09
CA ALA A 275 14.87 -6.41 -18.13
C ALA A 275 14.37 -6.82 -19.53
N GLY A 276 14.25 -5.88 -20.49
CA GLY A 276 13.82 -6.15 -21.85
C GLY A 276 12.37 -5.76 -22.15
N PHE A 277 11.67 -5.09 -21.23
CA PHE A 277 10.35 -4.54 -21.53
C PHE A 277 10.46 -3.38 -22.52
N HIS A 278 9.48 -3.27 -23.42
CA HIS A 278 9.28 -2.13 -24.30
C HIS A 278 8.02 -1.34 -23.92
N ASP A 279 7.76 -0.22 -24.60
CA ASP A 279 6.65 0.70 -24.34
C ASP A 279 6.56 1.14 -22.87
N VAL A 280 7.74 1.35 -22.27
CA VAL A 280 7.83 1.71 -20.85
C VAL A 280 7.30 3.12 -20.63
N ALA A 281 6.21 3.23 -19.88
CA ALA A 281 5.50 4.48 -19.61
C ALA A 281 5.22 4.68 -18.12
N ALA A 282 5.22 5.93 -17.69
CA ALA A 282 4.81 6.33 -16.34
C ALA A 282 3.49 7.10 -16.39
N HIS A 283 2.59 6.79 -15.48
CA HIS A 283 1.27 7.38 -15.38
C HIS A 283 1.01 7.85 -13.95
N GLU A 284 0.38 8.99 -13.79
CA GLU A 284 -0.18 9.38 -12.51
C GLU A 284 -1.32 8.40 -12.16
N PHE A 285 -1.09 7.60 -11.13
CA PHE A 285 -2.04 6.54 -10.77
C PHE A 285 -3.08 7.02 -9.77
N VAL A 286 -2.66 7.55 -8.63
CA VAL A 286 -3.52 8.33 -7.72
C VAL A 286 -2.92 9.72 -7.64
N PRO A 287 -3.66 10.77 -8.04
CA PRO A 287 -3.12 12.13 -8.13
C PRO A 287 -2.39 12.56 -6.87
N GLY A 288 -1.14 12.99 -7.03
CA GLY A 288 -0.28 13.46 -5.95
C GLY A 288 0.17 12.39 -4.96
N VAL A 289 -0.21 11.10 -5.13
CA VAL A 289 0.08 10.03 -4.16
C VAL A 289 0.82 8.86 -4.80
N LEU A 290 0.22 8.22 -5.82
CA LEU A 290 0.79 7.02 -6.43
C LEU A 290 1.08 7.21 -7.91
N THR A 291 2.22 6.70 -8.34
CA THR A 291 2.60 6.56 -9.75
C THR A 291 2.51 5.09 -10.16
N ARG A 292 2.12 4.83 -11.42
CA ARG A 292 2.17 3.53 -12.06
C ARG A 292 3.16 3.58 -13.22
N VAL A 293 4.20 2.77 -13.16
CA VAL A 293 5.11 2.54 -14.28
C VAL A 293 4.80 1.17 -14.87
N THR A 294 4.64 1.12 -16.19
CA THR A 294 4.29 -0.10 -16.91
C THR A 294 5.25 -0.36 -18.06
N GLY A 295 5.39 -1.62 -18.43
CA GLY A 295 6.12 -2.06 -19.62
C GLY A 295 5.52 -3.34 -20.18
N THR A 296 5.68 -3.57 -21.48
CA THR A 296 5.15 -4.73 -22.19
C THR A 296 6.29 -5.69 -22.54
N ARG A 297 6.11 -7.00 -22.32
CA ARG A 297 7.02 -8.03 -22.84
C ARG A 297 6.80 -8.17 -24.36
N PRO A 298 7.84 -8.18 -25.21
CA PRO A 298 7.70 -8.50 -26.63
C PRO A 298 6.91 -9.78 -26.89
N ALA A 299 6.16 -9.79 -28.02
CA ALA A 299 5.38 -10.95 -28.46
C ALA A 299 6.25 -12.12 -28.92
#